data_90da69fd5d6a6d123a34a1bf4f00992d
#
_entry.id   90da69fd5d6a6d123a34a1bf4f00992d
#
_cell.length_a   1.000
_cell.length_b   1.000
_cell.length_c   1.000
_cell.angle_alpha   90.00
_cell.angle_beta   90.00
_cell.angle_gamma   90.00
#
_symmetry.space_group_name_H-M   'P 1'
#
loop_
_entity.id
_entity.type
_entity.pdbx_description
1 polymer ?
#
loop_
_entity_poly.entity_id
_entity_poly.type
_entity_poly.pdbx_seq_one_letter_code
_entity_poly.pdbx_strand_id
1 'polypeptide(L)'
;MQIDAALIIRIVIAIIAAVLFGNGSVVAFNRLNRDWFLDYDDSAGTSGNNGSSGSGDSSVSDIPKVLPPKLLEAEEAGRQRLPSSPWKYIFITYFALCGLYLAIRGGSATYEISVLCVLFIMLEMAIADQLYQTVPDQLMMALAVSAIAFIGYHEKWYEPLLGALFGLGISLVIFFIGVALFKTGSMGGADIKFFTCIGLVTGRTGVVIIFILTTLLFALYSLVRIVTRRGTIKDRNAMLPSAAAAVTVYMLFLFNVGDMLVIDL
;
A
#
# COMPACT_ATOMS: atom_id res chain seq x y z
N MET A 1 -36.63 -1.19 18.85
CA MET A 1 -35.44 -1.63 18.12
C MET A 1 -34.75 -2.64 19.01
N GLN A 2 -34.99 -3.94 18.81
CA GLN A 2 -34.23 -4.99 19.51
C GLN A 2 -32.80 -4.95 18.98
N ILE A 3 -31.87 -4.55 19.82
CA ILE A 3 -30.46 -4.63 19.49
C ILE A 3 -30.10 -6.12 19.54
N ASP A 4 -29.77 -6.67 18.39
CA ASP A 4 -29.45 -8.08 18.26
C ASP A 4 -28.15 -8.36 19.04
N ALA A 5 -28.14 -9.39 19.88
CA ALA A 5 -26.97 -9.76 20.66
C ALA A 5 -25.75 -10.00 19.77
N ALA A 6 -25.96 -10.49 18.54
CA ALA A 6 -24.92 -10.65 17.54
C ALA A 6 -24.26 -9.31 17.14
N LEU A 7 -25.03 -8.23 17.02
CA LEU A 7 -24.49 -6.90 16.68
C LEU A 7 -23.64 -6.36 17.84
N ILE A 8 -24.05 -6.56 19.08
CA ILE A 8 -23.26 -6.14 20.26
C ILE A 8 -21.91 -6.86 20.27
N ILE A 9 -21.89 -8.17 20.06
CA ILE A 9 -20.66 -8.95 20.01
C ILE A 9 -19.73 -8.45 18.89
N ARG A 10 -20.24 -8.18 17.71
CA ARG A 10 -19.46 -7.63 16.59
C ARG A 10 -18.87 -6.26 16.90
N ILE A 11 -19.64 -5.36 17.49
CA ILE A 11 -19.13 -4.04 17.90
C ILE A 11 -18.00 -4.20 18.93
N VAL A 12 -18.14 -5.09 19.90
CA VAL A 12 -17.09 -5.36 20.90
C VAL A 12 -15.83 -5.91 20.22
N ILE A 13 -15.97 -6.86 19.30
CA ILE A 13 -14.85 -7.39 18.52
C ILE A 13 -14.19 -6.29 17.70
N ALA A 14 -14.97 -5.42 17.03
CA ALA A 14 -14.45 -4.31 16.25
C ALA A 14 -13.64 -3.31 17.11
N ILE A 15 -14.11 -3.00 18.32
CA ILE A 15 -13.39 -2.13 19.26
C ILE A 15 -12.07 -2.77 19.70
N ILE A 16 -12.10 -4.06 20.07
CA ILE A 16 -10.88 -4.79 20.46
C ILE A 16 -9.90 -4.82 19.29
N ALA A 17 -10.35 -5.16 18.09
CA ALA A 17 -9.53 -5.15 16.87
C ALA A 17 -8.94 -3.76 16.60
N ALA A 18 -9.72 -2.70 16.75
CA ALA A 18 -9.26 -1.33 16.55
C ALA A 18 -8.12 -0.96 17.50
N VAL A 19 -8.23 -1.32 18.76
CA VAL A 19 -7.15 -1.08 19.74
C VAL A 19 -5.91 -1.90 19.42
N LEU A 20 -6.09 -3.17 19.05
CA LEU A 20 -4.98 -4.07 18.69
C LEU A 20 -4.26 -3.58 17.42
N PHE A 21 -4.98 -3.33 16.34
CA PHE A 21 -4.39 -2.89 15.08
C PHE A 21 -3.85 -1.46 15.17
N GLY A 22 -4.59 -0.54 15.78
CA GLY A 22 -4.16 0.85 15.88
C GLY A 22 -2.92 1.05 16.77
N ASN A 23 -2.86 0.39 17.92
CA ASN A 23 -1.66 0.40 18.75
C ASN A 23 -0.56 -0.48 18.14
N GLY A 24 -0.97 -1.60 17.54
CA GLY A 24 -0.09 -2.54 16.84
C GLY A 24 0.67 -1.89 15.71
N SER A 25 0.06 -0.98 14.92
CA SER A 25 0.70 -0.29 13.81
C SER A 25 1.94 0.49 14.26
N VAL A 26 1.84 1.28 15.33
CA VAL A 26 3.00 2.03 15.81
C VAL A 26 4.11 1.10 16.31
N VAL A 27 3.74 0.02 17.01
CA VAL A 27 4.71 -0.95 17.53
C VAL A 27 5.33 -1.76 16.40
N ALA A 28 4.53 -2.24 15.47
CA ALA A 28 4.98 -3.03 14.32
C ALA A 28 5.94 -2.21 13.46
N PHE A 29 5.56 -0.98 13.09
CA PHE A 29 6.40 -0.11 12.28
C PHE A 29 7.77 0.14 12.91
N ASN A 30 7.80 0.44 14.22
CA ASN A 30 9.06 0.67 14.94
C ASN A 30 9.93 -0.59 15.09
N ARG A 31 9.32 -1.80 14.97
CA ARG A 31 10.01 -3.10 15.04
C ARG A 31 10.37 -3.70 13.68
N LEU A 32 9.97 -3.09 12.57
CA LEU A 32 10.36 -3.56 11.24
C LEU A 32 11.88 -3.65 11.15
N ASN A 33 12.38 -4.74 10.54
CA ASN A 33 13.81 -4.92 10.38
C ASN A 33 14.39 -3.80 9.52
N ARG A 34 15.50 -3.23 9.93
CA ARG A 34 16.25 -2.20 9.21
C ARG A 34 16.58 -2.63 7.79
N ASP A 35 17.01 -3.89 7.64
CA ASP A 35 17.44 -4.43 6.34
C ASP A 35 16.31 -4.51 5.31
N TRP A 36 15.05 -4.40 5.74
CA TRP A 36 13.90 -4.35 4.84
C TRP A 36 13.79 -3.04 4.07
N PHE A 37 14.44 -1.99 4.55
CA PHE A 37 14.47 -0.67 3.91
C PHE A 37 15.71 -0.43 3.05
N LEU A 38 16.55 -1.47 2.84
CA LEU A 38 17.69 -1.38 1.94
C LEU A 38 17.19 -1.21 0.50
N ASP A 39 17.59 -0.12 -0.12
CA ASP A 39 17.33 0.17 -1.53
C ASP A 39 18.61 0.08 -2.34
N TYR A 40 18.50 -0.09 -3.65
CA TYR A 40 19.64 -0.08 -4.54
C TYR A 40 20.04 1.38 -4.81
N ASP A 41 21.33 1.67 -4.68
CA ASP A 41 21.87 3.00 -4.98
C ASP A 41 22.02 3.19 -6.50
N ASP A 42 20.97 3.71 -7.14
CA ASP A 42 21.00 4.02 -8.57
C ASP A 42 22.03 5.11 -8.93
N SER A 43 22.53 5.87 -7.94
CA SER A 43 23.55 6.91 -8.15
C SER A 43 24.95 6.35 -8.37
N ALA A 44 25.22 5.14 -7.89
CA ALA A 44 26.51 4.46 -8.09
C ALA A 44 26.76 4.08 -9.56
N GLY A 45 25.70 3.91 -10.36
CA GLY A 45 25.78 3.58 -11.79
C GLY A 45 26.14 4.76 -12.71
N THR A 46 25.97 6.01 -12.25
CA THR A 46 26.17 7.22 -13.09
C THR A 46 27.56 7.86 -12.92
N SER A 47 28.33 7.49 -11.91
CA SER A 47 29.67 8.07 -11.63
C SER A 47 30.85 7.29 -12.24
N GLY A 48 30.61 6.23 -12.98
CA GLY A 48 31.63 5.29 -13.46
C GLY A 48 31.90 5.35 -14.96
N ASN A 49 31.92 6.53 -15.62
CA ASN A 49 32.37 6.59 -17.01
C ASN A 49 33.68 7.38 -17.18
N ASN A 50 34.74 6.80 -16.65
CA ASN A 50 36.10 7.08 -17.11
C ASN A 50 36.92 5.79 -17.10
N GLY A 51 36.97 5.12 -18.26
CA GLY A 51 38.09 4.39 -18.81
C GLY A 51 38.64 3.24 -17.97
N SER A 52 38.08 2.04 -18.12
CA SER A 52 38.89 0.85 -18.35
C SER A 52 38.01 -0.28 -18.90
N SER A 53 38.34 -0.74 -20.12
CA SER A 53 37.82 -1.91 -20.76
C SER A 53 38.23 -3.16 -19.95
N GLY A 54 37.34 -3.67 -19.15
CA GLY A 54 37.44 -4.94 -18.44
C GLY A 54 36.12 -5.67 -18.64
N SER A 55 36.14 -6.72 -19.49
CA SER A 55 35.09 -7.70 -19.64
C SER A 55 34.97 -8.47 -18.31
N GLY A 56 33.97 -8.12 -17.53
CA GLY A 56 33.63 -8.83 -16.29
C GLY A 56 32.11 -8.85 -16.17
N ASP A 57 31.58 -10.04 -16.14
CA ASP A 57 30.19 -10.39 -15.85
C ASP A 57 29.81 -9.85 -14.46
N SER A 58 29.37 -8.60 -14.38
CA SER A 58 28.92 -8.00 -13.11
C SER A 58 27.53 -8.57 -12.80
N SER A 59 27.52 -9.58 -11.93
CA SER A 59 26.29 -10.10 -11.34
C SER A 59 25.55 -8.96 -10.61
N VAL A 60 24.23 -8.95 -10.72
CA VAL A 60 23.30 -7.99 -10.08
C VAL A 60 23.52 -7.87 -8.54
N SER A 61 24.38 -8.72 -7.97
CA SER A 61 24.75 -8.75 -6.55
C SER A 61 25.72 -7.64 -6.09
N ASP A 62 26.34 -6.90 -7.01
CA ASP A 62 27.41 -5.96 -6.68
C ASP A 62 26.97 -4.49 -6.57
N ILE A 63 25.67 -4.21 -6.74
CA ILE A 63 25.14 -2.85 -6.53
C ILE A 63 25.04 -2.59 -5.02
N PRO A 64 25.71 -1.56 -4.48
CA PRO A 64 25.66 -1.29 -3.06
C PRO A 64 24.23 -0.95 -2.63
N LYS A 65 23.74 -1.65 -1.62
CA LYS A 65 22.45 -1.39 -1.00
C LYS A 65 22.62 -0.31 0.07
N VAL A 66 21.88 0.77 -0.04
CA VAL A 66 21.95 1.92 0.87
C VAL A 66 20.62 2.09 1.61
N LEU A 67 20.71 2.45 2.88
CA LEU A 67 19.52 2.79 3.68
C LEU A 67 19.06 4.22 3.36
N PRO A 68 17.74 4.47 3.40
CA PRO A 68 17.20 5.82 3.25
C PRO A 68 17.83 6.80 4.25
N PRO A 69 18.30 8.00 3.82
CA PRO A 69 18.98 8.95 4.69
C PRO A 69 18.18 9.34 5.94
N LYS A 70 16.88 9.53 5.80
CA LYS A 70 15.99 9.85 6.93
C LYS A 70 15.91 8.75 7.99
N LEU A 71 16.09 7.49 7.58
CA LEU A 71 16.12 6.37 8.51
C LEU A 71 17.42 6.37 9.31
N LEU A 72 18.54 6.63 8.64
CA LEU A 72 19.86 6.76 9.28
C LEU A 72 19.86 7.89 10.30
N GLU A 73 19.39 9.09 9.92
CA GLU A 73 19.28 10.25 10.83
C GLU A 73 18.42 9.96 12.06
N ALA A 74 17.31 9.23 11.90
CA ALA A 74 16.46 8.86 13.02
C ALA A 74 17.12 7.86 13.96
N GLU A 75 17.87 6.89 13.43
CA GLU A 75 18.60 5.88 14.20
C GLU A 75 19.79 6.50 14.93
N GLU A 76 20.57 7.35 14.27
CA GLU A 76 21.71 8.08 14.87
C GLU A 76 21.26 9.00 16.00
N ALA A 77 20.08 9.62 15.86
CA ALA A 77 19.48 10.45 16.89
C ALA A 77 18.82 9.65 18.03
N GLY A 78 18.79 8.31 17.98
CA GLY A 78 18.11 7.43 18.95
C GLY A 78 16.59 7.66 19.02
N ARG A 79 15.99 8.20 17.96
CA ARG A 79 14.56 8.51 17.92
C ARG A 79 13.78 7.29 17.44
N GLN A 80 12.55 7.16 17.95
CA GLN A 80 11.60 6.22 17.38
C GLN A 80 11.28 6.62 15.94
N ARG A 81 11.21 5.66 15.01
CA ARG A 81 10.87 5.89 13.60
C ARG A 81 9.50 6.57 13.46
N LEU A 82 8.57 6.15 14.31
CA LEU A 82 7.23 6.76 14.42
C LEU A 82 6.95 7.07 15.90
N PRO A 83 6.74 8.34 16.29
CA PRO A 83 6.41 8.68 17.67
C PRO A 83 5.04 8.12 18.06
N SER A 84 4.95 7.56 19.27
CA SER A 84 3.72 6.90 19.75
C SER A 84 2.53 7.87 19.81
N SER A 85 2.75 9.10 20.26
CA SER A 85 1.72 10.16 20.32
C SER A 85 2.02 11.23 19.26
N PRO A 86 1.05 11.70 18.45
CA PRO A 86 -0.39 11.38 18.49
C PRO A 86 -0.81 10.16 17.63
N TRP A 87 0.11 9.54 16.89
CA TRP A 87 -0.18 8.58 15.81
C TRP A 87 -1.01 7.38 16.28
N LYS A 88 -0.73 6.82 17.46
CA LYS A 88 -1.50 5.68 17.98
C LYS A 88 -3.00 5.99 18.11
N TYR A 89 -3.36 7.20 18.53
CA TYR A 89 -4.76 7.59 18.66
C TYR A 89 -5.44 7.76 17.32
N ILE A 90 -4.72 8.33 16.34
CA ILE A 90 -5.20 8.49 14.96
C ILE A 90 -5.49 7.10 14.37
N PHE A 91 -4.57 6.14 14.52
CA PHE A 91 -4.73 4.80 13.97
C PHE A 91 -5.81 4.01 14.70
N ILE A 92 -5.91 4.11 16.04
CA ILE A 92 -7.01 3.50 16.79
C ILE A 92 -8.35 4.03 16.30
N THR A 93 -8.49 5.36 16.11
CA THR A 93 -9.71 5.97 15.59
C THR A 93 -10.02 5.49 14.18
N TYR A 94 -9.01 5.42 13.31
CA TYR A 94 -9.16 4.92 11.95
C TYR A 94 -9.69 3.47 11.93
N PHE A 95 -9.06 2.56 12.68
CA PHE A 95 -9.51 1.16 12.75
C PHE A 95 -10.85 1.00 13.47
N ALA A 96 -11.14 1.86 14.46
CA ALA A 96 -12.45 1.86 15.13
C ALA A 96 -13.58 2.25 14.16
N LEU A 97 -13.37 3.27 13.34
CA LEU A 97 -14.35 3.68 12.33
C LEU A 97 -14.54 2.59 11.26
N CYS A 98 -13.45 2.03 10.74
CA CYS A 98 -13.51 0.95 9.75
C CYS A 98 -14.21 -0.30 10.32
N GLY A 99 -13.80 -0.75 11.52
CA GLY A 99 -14.39 -1.93 12.17
C GLY A 99 -15.86 -1.73 12.55
N LEU A 100 -16.21 -0.55 13.07
CA LEU A 100 -17.60 -0.21 13.39
C LEU A 100 -18.49 -0.22 12.13
N TYR A 101 -17.99 0.36 11.05
CA TYR A 101 -18.71 0.34 9.77
C TYR A 101 -18.94 -1.07 9.26
N LEU A 102 -17.91 -1.94 9.29
CA LEU A 102 -18.02 -3.34 8.89
C LEU A 102 -19.00 -4.10 9.78
N ALA A 103 -18.95 -3.91 11.10
CA ALA A 103 -19.86 -4.55 12.06
C ALA A 103 -21.34 -4.17 11.80
N ILE A 104 -21.61 -2.89 11.49
CA ILE A 104 -22.96 -2.39 11.20
C ILE A 104 -23.45 -2.91 9.85
N ARG A 105 -22.57 -2.97 8.84
CA ARG A 105 -22.92 -3.48 7.50
C ARG A 105 -23.36 -4.95 7.52
N GLY A 106 -22.86 -5.74 8.46
CA GLY A 106 -23.25 -7.12 8.66
C GLY A 106 -22.66 -8.06 7.60
N GLY A 107 -21.38 -8.36 7.71
CA GLY A 107 -20.69 -9.39 6.91
C GLY A 107 -20.36 -10.64 7.73
N SER A 108 -19.54 -11.55 7.20
CA SER A 108 -18.94 -12.61 7.98
C SER A 108 -17.79 -12.05 8.83
N ALA A 109 -17.62 -12.55 10.05
CA ALA A 109 -16.50 -12.13 10.92
C ALA A 109 -15.14 -12.37 10.24
N THR A 110 -15.01 -13.42 9.45
CA THR A 110 -13.80 -13.72 8.67
C THR A 110 -13.50 -12.60 7.67
N TYR A 111 -14.51 -12.11 6.95
CA TYR A 111 -14.36 -10.99 6.03
C TYR A 111 -13.91 -9.71 6.75
N GLU A 112 -14.58 -9.38 7.84
CA GLU A 112 -14.28 -8.18 8.64
C GLU A 112 -12.80 -8.18 9.11
N ILE A 113 -12.34 -9.32 9.67
CA ILE A 113 -10.95 -9.47 10.11
C ILE A 113 -9.98 -9.40 8.92
N SER A 114 -10.30 -10.06 7.79
CA SER A 114 -9.45 -10.04 6.61
C SER A 114 -9.28 -8.63 6.03
N VAL A 115 -10.36 -7.86 5.98
CA VAL A 115 -10.31 -6.45 5.57
C VAL A 115 -9.42 -5.63 6.51
N LEU A 116 -9.61 -5.77 7.83
CA LEU A 116 -8.78 -5.05 8.81
C LEU A 116 -7.30 -5.42 8.71
N CYS A 117 -6.97 -6.68 8.41
CA CYS A 117 -5.60 -7.12 8.16
C CYS A 117 -5.01 -6.46 6.90
N VAL A 118 -5.77 -6.41 5.80
CA VAL A 118 -5.32 -5.71 4.59
C VAL A 118 -5.11 -4.22 4.85
N LEU A 119 -6.06 -3.56 5.52
CA LEU A 119 -5.94 -2.15 5.88
C LEU A 119 -4.74 -1.88 6.80
N PHE A 120 -4.40 -2.82 7.69
CA PHE A 120 -3.21 -2.74 8.54
C PHE A 120 -1.93 -2.77 7.68
N ILE A 121 -1.80 -3.76 6.79
CA ILE A 121 -0.64 -3.85 5.88
C ILE A 121 -0.54 -2.59 5.01
N MET A 122 -1.66 -2.10 4.48
CA MET A 122 -1.72 -0.87 3.68
C MET A 122 -1.27 0.36 4.46
N LEU A 123 -1.65 0.44 5.74
CA LEU A 123 -1.22 1.54 6.60
C LEU A 123 0.30 1.52 6.84
N GLU A 124 0.88 0.34 7.12
CA GLU A 124 2.33 0.18 7.29
C GLU A 124 3.10 0.58 6.03
N MET A 125 2.60 0.16 4.85
CA MET A 125 3.19 0.53 3.56
C MET A 125 3.07 2.03 3.29
N ALA A 126 1.92 2.64 3.62
CA ALA A 126 1.70 4.07 3.45
C ALA A 126 2.63 4.91 4.36
N ILE A 127 2.87 4.45 5.60
CA ILE A 127 3.80 5.09 6.52
C ILE A 127 5.24 4.99 5.99
N ALA A 128 5.65 3.80 5.52
CA ALA A 128 6.98 3.56 4.96
C ALA A 128 7.25 4.47 3.76
N ASP A 129 6.30 4.52 2.82
CA ASP A 129 6.40 5.38 1.63
C ASP A 129 6.40 6.87 1.99
N GLN A 130 5.57 7.30 2.94
CA GLN A 130 5.51 8.70 3.37
C GLN A 130 6.80 9.17 4.07
N LEU A 131 7.42 8.32 4.87
CA LEU A 131 8.61 8.67 5.64
C LEU A 131 9.90 8.49 4.84
N TYR A 132 10.01 7.37 4.13
CA TYR A 132 11.27 6.92 3.52
C TYR A 132 11.22 6.86 2.00
N GLN A 133 10.05 6.99 1.37
CA GLN A 133 9.85 6.79 -0.08
C GLN A 133 10.36 5.43 -0.56
N THR A 134 10.39 4.46 0.34
CA THR A 134 10.80 3.08 0.12
C THR A 134 9.80 2.16 0.78
N VAL A 135 9.37 1.14 0.06
CA VAL A 135 8.39 0.17 0.54
C VAL A 135 9.03 -1.19 0.64
N PRO A 136 9.09 -1.80 1.85
CA PRO A 136 9.64 -3.12 2.03
C PRO A 136 8.90 -4.19 1.20
N ASP A 137 9.63 -5.00 0.45
CA ASP A 137 9.07 -6.11 -0.34
C ASP A 137 8.33 -7.13 0.55
N GLN A 138 8.71 -7.27 1.81
CA GLN A 138 8.05 -8.15 2.78
C GLN A 138 6.60 -7.73 3.06
N LEU A 139 6.32 -6.41 3.09
CA LEU A 139 4.95 -5.92 3.22
C LEU A 139 4.14 -6.18 1.95
N MET A 140 4.76 -6.09 0.77
CA MET A 140 4.14 -6.49 -0.50
C MET A 140 3.81 -7.98 -0.51
N MET A 141 4.73 -8.83 -0.02
CA MET A 141 4.48 -10.27 0.10
C MET A 141 3.36 -10.55 1.11
N ALA A 142 3.33 -9.87 2.25
CA ALA A 142 2.25 -10.00 3.23
C ALA A 142 0.90 -9.62 2.61
N LEU A 143 0.85 -8.55 1.80
CA LEU A 143 -0.34 -8.15 1.06
C LEU A 143 -0.77 -9.25 0.06
N ALA A 144 0.17 -9.82 -0.70
CA ALA A 144 -0.13 -10.90 -1.64
C ALA A 144 -0.64 -12.16 -0.93
N VAL A 145 -0.04 -12.54 0.20
CA VAL A 145 -0.50 -13.68 1.01
C VAL A 145 -1.88 -13.44 1.59
N SER A 146 -2.23 -12.21 1.96
CA SER A 146 -3.56 -11.88 2.46
C SER A 146 -4.68 -12.16 1.45
N ALA A 147 -4.36 -12.24 0.15
CA ALA A 147 -5.32 -12.60 -0.90
C ALA A 147 -5.96 -13.98 -0.68
N ILE A 148 -5.27 -14.90 -0.01
CA ILE A 148 -5.79 -16.24 0.32
C ILE A 148 -7.10 -16.13 1.11
N ALA A 149 -7.20 -15.15 2.01
CA ALA A 149 -8.38 -14.91 2.81
C ALA A 149 -9.58 -14.41 2.00
N PHE A 150 -9.35 -13.91 0.79
CA PHE A 150 -10.40 -13.37 -0.08
C PHE A 150 -10.84 -14.31 -1.19
N ILE A 151 -10.17 -15.45 -1.41
CA ILE A 151 -10.51 -16.42 -2.47
C ILE A 151 -11.99 -16.84 -2.41
N GLY A 152 -12.52 -17.09 -1.20
CA GLY A 152 -13.91 -17.51 -1.00
C GLY A 152 -14.96 -16.40 -1.22
N TYR A 153 -14.54 -15.17 -1.42
CA TYR A 153 -15.43 -14.02 -1.67
C TYR A 153 -15.45 -13.59 -3.14
N HIS A 154 -14.66 -14.23 -4.00
CA HIS A 154 -14.72 -14.05 -5.45
C HIS A 154 -15.68 -15.08 -6.08
N GLU A 155 -16.40 -14.68 -7.11
CA GLU A 155 -17.30 -15.59 -7.84
C GLU A 155 -16.57 -16.79 -8.45
N LYS A 156 -15.32 -16.56 -8.92
CA LYS A 156 -14.50 -17.57 -9.58
C LYS A 156 -13.13 -17.64 -8.94
N TRP A 157 -12.62 -18.83 -8.74
CA TRP A 157 -11.32 -19.07 -8.10
C TRP A 157 -10.12 -18.42 -8.80
N TYR A 158 -10.25 -18.12 -10.10
CA TYR A 158 -9.20 -17.50 -10.89
C TYR A 158 -9.27 -15.96 -10.93
N GLU A 159 -10.31 -15.33 -10.40
CA GLU A 159 -10.45 -13.85 -10.32
C GLU A 159 -9.25 -13.17 -9.64
N PRO A 160 -8.68 -13.68 -8.55
CA PRO A 160 -7.45 -13.12 -7.99
C PRO A 160 -6.29 -13.09 -8.99
N LEU A 161 -6.09 -14.17 -9.75
CA LEU A 161 -5.02 -14.23 -10.75
C LEU A 161 -5.24 -13.25 -11.90
N LEU A 162 -6.48 -13.14 -12.38
CA LEU A 162 -6.83 -12.12 -13.36
C LEU A 162 -6.61 -10.72 -12.80
N GLY A 163 -6.98 -10.48 -11.56
CA GLY A 163 -6.73 -9.21 -10.88
C GLY A 163 -5.24 -8.85 -10.85
N ALA A 164 -4.37 -9.80 -10.51
CA ALA A 164 -2.93 -9.60 -10.56
C ALA A 164 -2.42 -9.27 -11.96
N LEU A 165 -2.88 -10.02 -12.98
CA LEU A 165 -2.51 -9.77 -14.38
C LEU A 165 -2.98 -8.39 -14.85
N PHE A 166 -4.19 -7.97 -14.50
CA PHE A 166 -4.71 -6.64 -14.80
C PHE A 166 -3.92 -5.54 -14.10
N GLY A 167 -3.61 -5.72 -12.80
CA GLY A 167 -2.79 -4.78 -12.04
C GLY A 167 -1.40 -4.62 -12.63
N LEU A 168 -0.74 -5.74 -12.96
CA LEU A 168 0.55 -5.75 -13.64
C LEU A 168 0.45 -5.09 -15.02
N GLY A 169 -0.54 -5.47 -15.82
CA GLY A 169 -0.72 -4.97 -17.18
C GLY A 169 -0.93 -3.46 -17.23
N ILE A 170 -1.85 -2.94 -16.43
CA ILE A 170 -2.11 -1.48 -16.35
C ILE A 170 -0.84 -0.73 -15.93
N SER A 171 -0.16 -1.21 -14.90
CA SER A 171 1.07 -0.59 -14.39
C SER A 171 2.19 -0.58 -15.42
N LEU A 172 2.40 -1.71 -16.14
CA LEU A 172 3.40 -1.79 -17.21
C LEU A 172 3.06 -0.88 -18.39
N VAL A 173 1.80 -0.81 -18.81
CA VAL A 173 1.37 0.11 -19.88
C VAL A 173 1.71 1.55 -19.52
N ILE A 174 1.41 1.98 -18.28
CA ILE A 174 1.71 3.34 -17.83
C ILE A 174 3.22 3.57 -17.73
N PHE A 175 3.97 2.57 -17.22
CA PHE A 175 5.43 2.64 -17.20
C PHE A 175 6.01 2.85 -18.60
N PHE A 176 5.60 2.05 -19.59
CA PHE A 176 6.10 2.17 -20.96
C PHE A 176 5.66 3.48 -21.65
N ILE A 177 4.44 3.95 -21.40
CA ILE A 177 3.99 5.26 -21.89
C ILE A 177 4.88 6.35 -21.28
N GLY A 178 5.20 6.27 -20.00
CA GLY A 178 6.09 7.21 -19.34
C GLY A 178 7.50 7.22 -19.94
N VAL A 179 8.08 6.05 -20.18
CA VAL A 179 9.38 5.92 -20.84
C VAL A 179 9.35 6.52 -22.27
N ALA A 180 8.28 6.24 -23.01
CA ALA A 180 8.13 6.75 -24.40
C ALA A 180 8.00 8.28 -24.47
N LEU A 181 7.24 8.88 -23.52
CA LEU A 181 6.97 10.32 -23.54
C LEU A 181 8.05 11.16 -22.83
N PHE A 182 8.56 10.66 -21.71
CA PHE A 182 9.46 11.43 -20.83
C PHE A 182 10.89 10.91 -20.77
N LYS A 183 11.20 9.81 -21.48
CA LYS A 183 12.50 9.08 -21.45
C LYS A 183 12.90 8.58 -20.05
N THR A 184 12.01 8.67 -19.09
CA THR A 184 12.17 8.16 -17.72
C THR A 184 10.89 7.42 -17.33
N GLY A 185 11.01 6.34 -16.54
CA GLY A 185 9.84 5.64 -16.05
C GLY A 185 8.94 6.58 -15.23
N SER A 186 7.66 6.64 -15.58
CA SER A 186 6.68 7.47 -14.86
C SER A 186 6.17 6.82 -13.59
N MET A 187 6.42 5.52 -13.41
CA MET A 187 5.94 4.71 -12.30
C MET A 187 7.10 3.93 -11.67
N GLY A 188 7.17 3.91 -10.36
CA GLY A 188 8.19 3.17 -9.62
C GLY A 188 7.95 1.66 -9.66
N GLY A 189 9.03 0.87 -9.53
CA GLY A 189 8.92 -0.59 -9.47
C GLY A 189 8.06 -1.08 -8.29
N ALA A 190 8.09 -0.37 -7.17
CA ALA A 190 7.25 -0.65 -6.00
C ALA A 190 5.76 -0.51 -6.33
N ASP A 191 5.39 0.49 -7.13
CA ASP A 191 3.99 0.73 -7.52
C ASP A 191 3.46 -0.39 -8.42
N ILE A 192 4.29 -0.91 -9.33
CA ILE A 192 3.94 -2.06 -10.18
C ILE A 192 3.68 -3.31 -9.32
N LYS A 193 4.58 -3.60 -8.37
CA LYS A 193 4.41 -4.70 -7.41
C LYS A 193 3.13 -4.52 -6.58
N PHE A 194 2.88 -3.29 -6.11
CA PHE A 194 1.69 -2.98 -5.33
C PHE A 194 0.39 -3.27 -6.08
N PHE A 195 0.22 -2.76 -7.31
CA PHE A 195 -1.01 -3.01 -8.07
C PHE A 195 -1.17 -4.48 -8.46
N THR A 196 -0.08 -5.20 -8.63
CA THR A 196 -0.12 -6.66 -8.82
C THR A 196 -0.64 -7.37 -7.56
N CYS A 197 -0.11 -7.03 -6.38
CA CYS A 197 -0.50 -7.65 -5.12
C CYS A 197 -1.93 -7.30 -4.72
N ILE A 198 -2.34 -6.03 -4.85
CA ILE A 198 -3.71 -5.63 -4.53
C ILE A 198 -4.72 -6.22 -5.51
N GLY A 199 -4.31 -6.46 -6.77
CA GLY A 199 -5.10 -7.17 -7.75
C GLY A 199 -5.39 -8.62 -7.35
N LEU A 200 -4.43 -9.31 -6.71
CA LEU A 200 -4.66 -10.63 -6.11
C LEU A 200 -5.75 -10.60 -5.03
N VAL A 201 -5.80 -9.52 -4.23
CA VAL A 201 -6.77 -9.39 -3.14
C VAL A 201 -8.17 -9.05 -3.67
N THR A 202 -8.26 -8.15 -4.64
CA THR A 202 -9.51 -7.49 -5.03
C THR A 202 -10.10 -7.98 -6.36
N GLY A 203 -9.36 -8.83 -7.08
CA GLY A 203 -9.77 -9.30 -8.38
C GLY A 203 -9.68 -8.24 -9.48
N ARG A 204 -10.11 -8.63 -10.68
CA ARG A 204 -10.01 -7.83 -11.91
C ARG A 204 -10.70 -6.46 -11.79
N THR A 205 -11.97 -6.46 -11.41
CA THR A 205 -12.76 -5.22 -11.30
C THR A 205 -12.25 -4.33 -10.18
N GLY A 206 -11.88 -4.93 -9.05
CA GLY A 206 -11.39 -4.20 -7.88
C GLY A 206 -10.09 -3.45 -8.15
N VAL A 207 -9.12 -4.08 -8.79
CA VAL A 207 -7.83 -3.41 -9.06
C VAL A 207 -8.00 -2.22 -10.00
N VAL A 208 -8.90 -2.29 -10.99
CA VAL A 208 -9.18 -1.17 -11.91
C VAL A 208 -9.80 0.01 -11.15
N ILE A 209 -10.78 -0.26 -10.30
CA ILE A 209 -11.44 0.77 -9.48
C ILE A 209 -10.42 1.41 -8.53
N ILE A 210 -9.62 0.59 -7.83
CA ILE A 210 -8.58 1.08 -6.92
C ILE A 210 -7.56 1.91 -7.67
N PHE A 211 -7.14 1.50 -8.87
CA PHE A 211 -6.21 2.24 -9.70
C PHE A 211 -6.73 3.64 -10.04
N ILE A 212 -7.98 3.73 -10.53
CA ILE A 212 -8.63 5.00 -10.86
C ILE A 212 -8.74 5.88 -9.60
N LEU A 213 -9.20 5.31 -8.50
CA LEU A 213 -9.40 6.04 -7.25
C LEU A 213 -8.07 6.52 -6.65
N THR A 214 -7.03 5.67 -6.70
CA THR A 214 -5.66 6.04 -6.27
C THR A 214 -5.14 7.21 -7.09
N THR A 215 -5.26 7.13 -8.42
CA THR A 215 -4.79 8.18 -9.32
C THR A 215 -5.53 9.50 -9.07
N LEU A 216 -6.84 9.45 -8.87
CA LEU A 216 -7.65 10.63 -8.56
C LEU A 216 -7.26 11.27 -7.22
N LEU A 217 -7.14 10.46 -6.17
CA LEU A 217 -6.75 10.93 -4.83
C LEU A 217 -5.32 11.48 -4.83
N PHE A 218 -4.39 10.82 -5.53
CA PHE A 218 -3.01 11.28 -5.66
C PHE A 218 -2.92 12.60 -6.44
N ALA A 219 -3.68 12.74 -7.54
CA ALA A 219 -3.76 13.99 -8.30
C ALA A 219 -4.32 15.13 -7.44
N LEU A 220 -5.39 14.88 -6.67
CA LEU A 220 -5.96 15.86 -5.75
C LEU A 220 -4.98 16.26 -4.66
N TYR A 221 -4.29 15.29 -4.03
CA TYR A 221 -3.26 15.54 -3.03
C TYR A 221 -2.12 16.39 -3.60
N SER A 222 -1.62 16.05 -4.79
CA SER A 222 -0.56 16.77 -5.46
C SER A 222 -0.98 18.20 -5.82
N LEU A 223 -2.22 18.38 -6.30
CA LEU A 223 -2.79 19.69 -6.61
C LEU A 223 -2.85 20.57 -5.34
N VAL A 224 -3.36 20.03 -4.23
CA VAL A 224 -3.42 20.76 -2.96
C VAL A 224 -2.03 21.18 -2.50
N ARG A 225 -1.00 20.33 -2.62
CA ARG A 225 0.39 20.67 -2.28
C ARG A 225 0.93 21.83 -3.13
N ILE A 226 0.65 21.83 -4.43
CA ILE A 226 1.09 22.89 -5.35
C ILE A 226 0.37 24.21 -5.01
N VAL A 227 -0.96 24.18 -4.85
CA VAL A 227 -1.77 25.39 -4.53
C VAL A 227 -1.37 25.99 -3.19
N THR A 228 -1.06 25.15 -2.19
CA THR A 228 -0.60 25.62 -0.87
C THR A 228 0.89 26.00 -0.84
N ARG A 229 1.58 25.98 -1.98
CA ARG A 229 3.02 26.29 -2.12
C ARG A 229 3.92 25.43 -1.21
N ARG A 230 3.46 24.25 -0.80
CA ARG A 230 4.21 23.30 0.02
C ARG A 230 4.99 22.27 -0.79
N GLY A 231 4.94 22.36 -2.12
CA GLY A 231 5.66 21.46 -3.02
C GLY A 231 5.72 22.03 -4.44
N THR A 232 6.62 21.49 -5.24
CA THR A 232 6.80 21.80 -6.66
C THR A 232 6.40 20.60 -7.51
N ILE A 233 6.15 20.83 -8.80
CA ILE A 233 5.80 19.75 -9.77
C ILE A 233 6.92 18.69 -9.86
N LYS A 234 8.16 19.06 -9.50
CA LYS A 234 9.32 18.16 -9.57
C LYS A 234 9.54 17.32 -8.30
N ASP A 235 8.80 17.61 -7.24
CA ASP A 235 8.97 16.86 -5.97
C ASP A 235 8.42 15.46 -6.12
N ARG A 236 9.20 14.48 -5.66
CA ARG A 236 8.71 13.10 -5.51
C ARG A 236 7.69 13.05 -4.38
N ASN A 237 6.47 12.71 -4.70
CA ASN A 237 5.40 12.53 -3.73
C ASN A 237 5.16 11.04 -3.47
N ALA A 238 4.93 10.68 -2.20
CA ALA A 238 4.51 9.35 -1.80
C ALA A 238 3.12 9.04 -2.39
N MET A 239 2.98 7.93 -3.12
CA MET A 239 1.71 7.51 -3.75
C MET A 239 0.89 6.59 -2.83
N LEU A 240 1.54 5.74 -2.05
CA LEU A 240 0.86 4.73 -1.25
C LEU A 240 -0.11 5.26 -0.18
N PRO A 241 0.07 6.44 0.43
CA PRO A 241 -0.99 7.01 1.28
C PRO A 241 -2.31 7.23 0.53
N SER A 242 -2.25 7.69 -0.72
CA SER A 242 -3.44 7.81 -1.58
C SER A 242 -4.01 6.45 -1.96
N ALA A 243 -3.15 5.47 -2.21
CA ALA A 243 -3.55 4.10 -2.49
C ALA A 243 -4.20 3.43 -1.26
N ALA A 244 -3.67 3.64 -0.06
CA ALA A 244 -4.27 3.14 1.18
C ALA A 244 -5.69 3.72 1.40
N ALA A 245 -5.88 5.01 1.13
CA ALA A 245 -7.20 5.62 1.18
C ALA A 245 -8.14 5.01 0.12
N ALA A 246 -7.66 4.81 -1.11
CA ALA A 246 -8.43 4.18 -2.19
C ALA A 246 -8.86 2.75 -1.84
N VAL A 247 -7.93 1.94 -1.33
CA VAL A 247 -8.21 0.57 -0.87
C VAL A 247 -9.21 0.58 0.28
N THR A 248 -9.09 1.51 1.23
CA THR A 248 -10.05 1.66 2.33
C THR A 248 -11.46 1.92 1.80
N VAL A 249 -11.60 2.89 0.91
CA VAL A 249 -12.90 3.21 0.30
C VAL A 249 -13.44 2.00 -0.49
N TYR A 250 -12.59 1.35 -1.27
CA TYR A 250 -13.02 0.17 -2.03
C TYR A 250 -13.50 -0.96 -1.12
N MET A 251 -12.69 -1.36 -0.12
CA MET A 251 -13.02 -2.47 0.78
C MET A 251 -14.24 -2.20 1.64
N LEU A 252 -14.45 -0.97 2.08
CA LEU A 252 -15.60 -0.63 2.92
C LEU A 252 -16.87 -0.47 2.10
N PHE A 253 -16.83 0.19 0.95
CA PHE A 253 -18.03 0.64 0.25
C PHE A 253 -18.32 -0.09 -1.06
N LEU A 254 -17.27 -0.52 -1.81
CA LEU A 254 -17.40 -0.97 -3.20
C LEU A 254 -17.14 -2.46 -3.40
N PHE A 255 -16.55 -3.18 -2.45
CA PHE A 255 -16.16 -4.58 -2.63
C PHE A 255 -17.31 -5.50 -3.07
N ASN A 256 -18.54 -5.29 -2.55
CA ASN A 256 -19.71 -6.07 -2.98
C ASN A 256 -20.54 -5.39 -4.08
N VAL A 257 -20.20 -4.15 -4.45
CA VAL A 257 -20.89 -3.41 -5.52
C VAL A 257 -20.15 -3.60 -6.85
N GLY A 258 -18.87 -4.00 -6.80
CA GLY A 258 -18.06 -4.29 -7.98
C GLY A 258 -18.67 -5.34 -8.90
N ASP A 259 -19.36 -6.33 -8.33
CA ASP A 259 -20.02 -7.39 -9.09
C ASP A 259 -21.29 -6.88 -9.82
N MET A 260 -21.90 -5.80 -9.37
CA MET A 260 -23.02 -5.14 -10.05
C MET A 260 -22.59 -4.21 -11.20
N LEU A 261 -21.31 -3.83 -11.25
CA LEU A 261 -20.74 -2.95 -12.28
C LEU A 261 -20.01 -3.73 -13.40
N VAL A 262 -20.07 -5.05 -13.39
CA VAL A 262 -19.58 -5.87 -14.51
C VAL A 262 -20.54 -5.62 -15.68
N ILE A 263 -20.17 -4.66 -16.52
CA ILE A 263 -20.63 -4.61 -17.89
C ILE A 263 -20.13 -5.91 -18.52
N ASP A 264 -21.05 -6.80 -18.88
CA ASP A 264 -20.76 -8.00 -19.67
C ASP A 264 -20.03 -7.56 -20.96
N LEU A 265 -18.71 -7.67 -20.97
CA LEU A 265 -17.84 -7.51 -22.11
C LEU A 265 -17.41 -8.88 -22.61
#